data_8d2ef14092b7c90ee6a96f0b1dba3d8e
#
_entry.id   8d2ef14092b7c90ee6a96f0b1dba3d8e
#
_cell.length_a   1.000
_cell.length_b   1.000
_cell.length_c   1.000
_cell.angle_alpha   90.00
_cell.angle_beta   90.00
_cell.angle_gamma   90.00
#
_symmetry.space_group_name_H-M   'P 1'
#
loop_
_entity.id
_entity.type
_entity.pdbx_description
1 polymer ?
#
loop_
_entity_poly.entity_id
_entity_poly.type
_entity_poly.pdbx_seq_one_letter_code
_entity_poly.pdbx_strand_id
1 'polypeptide(L)'
;MSQSGRTVKPYSDYDRSTSESGTAFPADAVAGPRGGHDGVVCASLPIGNGVSSLAATGQSLTAAAPSQATAVSSSTPSAIPSWIGTLQTASIAHDMSAAIVNGQVTYSGLLAVLNDVASTLGSSNTTLSAAQLSDLKTIAANLNNGVTTSAYLTGIMNALAAGSNANATWTGGASSSVTLGNLAAGASAAQLSELICKWFLGTDLPSSQVNVSGSTFSIGYSNATNPVFGVSGPNWNDVNQGRLGDCYLESSLAEVAYLNPSVISSMITVNGNGTYGVRFYVDGAAQYVTVNSELAGGGGIFNQGTNIWASLVEKAYAQLQAGGVCTGNTVNYGNSWSTIGNGGLAEYALAEITGSATITDYCASGSAWACNIYTSSQSLISSSAGNSTAAIQQALIAELNGGDDVILSSWTGARDSAGMTTLVSGHAMSIYGFDSSTGLFEIRNPWGTAAGQTWDTTFEVSLTTLLAAGDKITVDNLGGPQLASQTAAQTWRSGQTVNLTLAANTFTDPHGKTLTYKATQADGSALPSWLTFNAATETFTGTAPNTPG
;
A
#
# COMPACT_ATOMS: atom_id res chain seq x y z
N MET A 1 35.40 1.49 -25.14
CA MET A 1 35.44 0.40 -24.15
C MET A 1 34.01 -0.08 -24.04
N SER A 2 33.73 -1.29 -24.49
CA SER A 2 32.39 -1.82 -24.66
C SER A 2 31.81 -2.20 -23.31
N GLN A 3 30.67 -1.59 -22.93
CA GLN A 3 29.84 -2.07 -21.87
C GLN A 3 29.15 -3.37 -22.35
N SER A 4 29.51 -4.51 -21.77
CA SER A 4 28.76 -5.73 -21.91
C SER A 4 27.52 -5.59 -21.02
N GLY A 5 26.41 -5.16 -21.62
CA GLY A 5 25.09 -5.22 -20.97
C GLY A 5 24.76 -6.67 -20.65
N ARG A 6 24.75 -7.05 -19.39
CA ARG A 6 24.10 -8.26 -18.92
C ARG A 6 22.59 -8.01 -19.04
N THR A 7 21.98 -8.55 -20.07
CA THR A 7 20.53 -8.68 -20.16
C THR A 7 20.07 -9.55 -18.98
N VAL A 8 19.39 -8.95 -18.03
CA VAL A 8 18.63 -9.69 -17.01
C VAL A 8 17.54 -10.45 -17.78
N LYS A 9 17.56 -11.79 -17.73
CA LYS A 9 16.50 -12.58 -18.34
C LYS A 9 15.20 -12.30 -17.60
N PRO A 10 14.08 -12.08 -18.31
CA PRO A 10 12.79 -11.96 -17.66
C PRO A 10 12.46 -13.25 -16.89
N TYR A 11 11.77 -13.11 -15.78
CA TYR A 11 11.35 -14.18 -14.87
C TYR A 11 10.62 -15.35 -15.54
N SER A 12 10.04 -15.12 -16.73
CA SER A 12 9.33 -16.11 -17.55
C SER A 12 10.21 -17.24 -18.12
N ASP A 13 11.56 -17.10 -18.09
CA ASP A 13 12.45 -18.10 -18.70
C ASP A 13 12.92 -19.19 -17.73
N TYR A 14 12.47 -19.15 -16.47
CA TYR A 14 12.77 -20.20 -15.50
C TYR A 14 11.66 -21.25 -15.47
N ASP A 15 11.92 -22.33 -16.21
CA ASP A 15 11.05 -23.48 -16.35
C ASP A 15 10.82 -24.19 -14.99
N ARG A 16 9.58 -24.17 -14.50
CA ARG A 16 9.11 -25.02 -13.39
C ARG A 16 8.89 -26.50 -13.83
N SER A 17 9.42 -26.91 -14.97
CA SER A 17 9.16 -28.23 -15.57
C SER A 17 9.85 -29.42 -14.86
N THR A 18 10.62 -29.19 -13.79
CA THR A 18 11.27 -30.28 -13.03
C THR A 18 10.74 -30.43 -11.61
N SER A 19 9.51 -30.11 -11.33
CA SER A 19 8.90 -30.49 -10.07
C SER A 19 7.94 -31.65 -10.24
N GLU A 20 8.25 -32.68 -9.56
CA GLU A 20 7.53 -33.92 -9.32
C GLU A 20 6.00 -33.75 -9.22
N SER A 21 5.31 -34.75 -9.74
CA SER A 21 3.89 -35.05 -9.59
C SER A 21 3.47 -35.09 -8.13
N GLY A 22 3.04 -33.97 -7.58
CA GLY A 22 2.46 -33.85 -6.24
C GLY A 22 0.99 -33.48 -6.34
N THR A 23 0.12 -34.43 -6.07
CA THR A 23 -1.31 -34.40 -5.77
C THR A 23 -2.13 -33.29 -6.46
N ALA A 24 -2.80 -33.70 -7.55
CA ALA A 24 -3.85 -32.91 -8.20
C ALA A 24 -5.00 -32.64 -7.20
N PHE A 25 -5.31 -31.36 -7.01
CA PHE A 25 -6.58 -30.98 -6.44
C PHE A 25 -7.68 -31.19 -7.49
N PRO A 26 -8.87 -31.72 -7.13
CA PRO A 26 -9.95 -31.94 -8.07
C PRO A 26 -10.41 -30.60 -8.66
N ALA A 27 -10.53 -30.58 -9.99
CA ALA A 27 -11.11 -29.46 -10.72
C ALA A 27 -12.63 -29.53 -10.60
N ASP A 28 -13.23 -28.72 -9.75
CA ASP A 28 -14.65 -28.45 -9.83
C ASP A 28 -14.90 -27.41 -10.92
N ALA A 29 -15.36 -27.91 -12.07
CA ALA A 29 -15.83 -27.08 -13.17
C ALA A 29 -17.19 -26.49 -12.81
N VAL A 30 -17.24 -25.20 -12.49
CA VAL A 30 -18.49 -24.44 -12.47
C VAL A 30 -18.63 -23.71 -13.80
N ALA A 31 -19.54 -24.24 -14.64
CA ALA A 31 -19.99 -23.59 -15.86
C ALA A 31 -20.87 -22.39 -15.48
N GLY A 32 -20.37 -21.15 -15.68
CA GLY A 32 -21.18 -19.92 -15.60
C GLY A 32 -21.92 -19.63 -16.90
N PRO A 33 -23.09 -18.99 -16.86
CA PRO A 33 -23.91 -18.73 -18.04
C PRO A 33 -23.29 -17.62 -18.93
N ARG A 34 -23.37 -17.86 -20.24
CA ARG A 34 -23.07 -16.86 -21.27
C ARG A 34 -24.17 -15.79 -21.25
N GLY A 35 -23.85 -14.56 -20.86
CA GLY A 35 -24.74 -13.40 -20.96
C GLY A 35 -24.14 -12.33 -21.87
N GLY A 36 -24.99 -11.81 -22.77
CA GLY A 36 -24.63 -10.85 -23.82
C GLY A 36 -24.22 -9.48 -23.28
N HIS A 37 -23.57 -8.73 -24.16
CA HIS A 37 -23.16 -7.35 -23.97
C HIS A 37 -24.38 -6.43 -23.87
N ASP A 38 -24.83 -6.16 -22.65
CA ASP A 38 -25.66 -5.00 -22.33
C ASP A 38 -24.91 -4.23 -21.24
N GLY A 39 -24.82 -2.88 -21.44
CA GLY A 39 -23.99 -1.98 -20.66
C GLY A 39 -24.15 -2.22 -19.15
N VAL A 40 -23.03 -2.48 -18.49
CA VAL A 40 -22.99 -2.61 -17.03
C VAL A 40 -23.26 -1.25 -16.41
N VAL A 41 -24.53 -1.01 -16.07
CA VAL A 41 -24.90 0.05 -15.15
C VAL A 41 -24.50 -0.44 -13.78
N CYS A 42 -23.56 0.23 -13.11
CA CYS A 42 -23.32 0.01 -11.69
C CYS A 42 -24.65 0.20 -10.95
N ALA A 43 -25.20 -0.88 -10.42
CA ALA A 43 -26.42 -0.79 -9.63
C ALA A 43 -26.14 0.16 -8.45
N SER A 44 -26.75 1.34 -8.49
CA SER A 44 -26.81 2.23 -7.34
C SER A 44 -27.51 1.46 -6.22
N LEU A 45 -26.80 1.19 -5.13
CA LEU A 45 -27.43 0.70 -3.91
C LEU A 45 -28.48 1.75 -3.51
N PRO A 46 -29.76 1.36 -3.33
CA PRO A 46 -30.77 2.30 -2.89
C PRO A 46 -30.40 2.77 -1.49
N ILE A 47 -30.14 4.05 -1.35
CA ILE A 47 -30.07 4.71 -0.04
C ILE A 47 -31.50 4.76 0.47
N GLY A 48 -31.92 3.68 1.12
CA GLY A 48 -33.19 3.62 1.83
C GLY A 48 -33.11 4.49 3.07
N ASN A 49 -33.80 5.63 3.08
CA ASN A 49 -34.23 6.28 4.29
C ASN A 49 -35.23 5.34 5.00
N GLY A 50 -34.72 4.52 5.90
CA GLY A 50 -35.52 3.60 6.66
C GLY A 50 -34.83 3.24 7.96
N VAL A 51 -35.06 4.03 9.00
CA VAL A 51 -34.78 3.64 10.38
C VAL A 51 -35.69 2.44 10.70
N SER A 52 -35.10 1.25 10.71
CA SER A 52 -35.76 0.07 11.30
C SER A 52 -34.77 -0.58 12.25
N SER A 53 -35.09 -0.44 13.53
CA SER A 53 -34.45 -1.13 14.63
C SER A 53 -34.62 -2.65 14.46
N LEU A 54 -33.48 -3.35 14.35
CA LEU A 54 -33.41 -4.79 14.62
C LEU A 54 -32.58 -4.98 15.87
N ALA A 55 -33.23 -5.35 16.94
CA ALA A 55 -32.63 -5.77 18.18
C ALA A 55 -31.87 -7.09 17.92
N ALA A 56 -30.56 -7.07 18.07
CA ALA A 56 -29.75 -8.27 18.21
C ALA A 56 -29.39 -8.41 19.70
N THR A 57 -29.82 -9.50 20.29
CA THR A 57 -29.56 -9.93 21.67
C THR A 57 -28.07 -10.19 21.89
N GLY A 58 -27.57 -9.56 22.90
CA GLY A 58 -26.45 -9.76 23.80
C GLY A 58 -25.29 -10.69 23.45
N GLN A 59 -24.10 -10.10 23.41
CA GLN A 59 -23.03 -10.44 24.34
C GLN A 59 -22.08 -9.24 24.48
N SER A 60 -21.98 -8.76 25.71
CA SER A 60 -21.11 -7.69 26.15
C SER A 60 -19.66 -8.20 26.24
N LEU A 61 -18.75 -7.62 25.46
CA LEU A 61 -17.33 -7.64 25.76
C LEU A 61 -16.89 -6.21 26.03
N THR A 62 -16.77 -5.88 27.30
CA THR A 62 -16.20 -4.63 27.79
C THR A 62 -14.70 -4.62 27.55
N ALA A 63 -14.26 -3.88 26.53
CA ALA A 63 -12.90 -3.38 26.48
C ALA A 63 -12.95 -1.91 26.95
N ALA A 64 -12.27 -1.64 28.05
CA ALA A 64 -12.17 -0.31 28.63
C ALA A 64 -11.35 0.59 27.71
N ALA A 65 -11.99 1.57 27.10
CA ALA A 65 -11.30 2.70 26.49
C ALA A 65 -10.99 3.74 27.59
N PRO A 66 -9.82 4.40 27.57
CA PRO A 66 -9.57 5.50 28.47
C PRO A 66 -10.46 6.68 28.10
N SER A 67 -11.31 7.08 29.02
CA SER A 67 -12.13 8.26 28.92
C SER A 67 -11.27 9.52 28.91
N GLN A 68 -11.11 10.14 27.76
CA GLN A 68 -10.85 11.59 27.71
C GLN A 68 -12.18 12.30 27.51
N ALA A 69 -12.66 12.91 28.58
CA ALA A 69 -13.71 13.90 28.50
C ALA A 69 -13.16 15.16 27.81
N THR A 70 -13.28 15.22 26.50
CA THR A 70 -13.12 16.48 25.78
C THR A 70 -14.37 17.31 26.03
N ALA A 71 -14.16 18.48 26.63
CA ALA A 71 -15.18 19.50 26.73
C ALA A 71 -15.75 19.74 25.32
N VAL A 72 -17.06 19.58 25.16
CA VAL A 72 -17.78 19.96 23.95
C VAL A 72 -17.73 21.49 23.89
N SER A 73 -16.74 22.01 23.19
CA SER A 73 -16.77 23.40 22.75
C SER A 73 -17.93 23.49 21.75
N SER A 74 -18.85 24.38 21.99
CA SER A 74 -19.90 24.75 21.05
C SER A 74 -19.22 25.23 19.75
N SER A 75 -19.07 24.32 18.79
CA SER A 75 -18.56 24.68 17.47
C SER A 75 -19.61 25.55 16.79
N THR A 76 -19.30 26.83 16.57
CA THR A 76 -19.94 27.61 15.52
C THR A 76 -19.99 26.75 14.25
N PRO A 77 -21.12 26.72 13.51
CA PRO A 77 -21.20 26.00 12.25
C PRO A 77 -20.02 26.42 11.39
N SER A 78 -19.21 25.47 10.94
CA SER A 78 -18.06 25.77 10.07
C SER A 78 -18.60 26.47 8.84
N ALA A 79 -18.12 27.68 8.55
CA ALA A 79 -18.59 28.44 7.42
C ALA A 79 -18.34 27.64 6.15
N ILE A 80 -19.33 27.59 5.25
CA ILE A 80 -19.20 26.94 3.94
C ILE A 80 -18.03 27.62 3.21
N PRO A 81 -17.03 26.88 2.70
CA PRO A 81 -15.89 27.47 2.00
C PRO A 81 -16.30 28.32 0.81
N SER A 82 -15.64 29.45 0.64
CA SER A 82 -16.01 30.43 -0.41
C SER A 82 -15.93 29.87 -1.83
N TRP A 83 -15.06 28.89 -2.08
CA TRP A 83 -14.93 28.28 -3.41
C TRP A 83 -16.19 27.53 -3.85
N ILE A 84 -17.05 27.07 -2.94
CA ILE A 84 -18.34 26.44 -3.29
C ILE A 84 -19.23 27.42 -4.02
N GLY A 85 -19.20 28.70 -3.61
CA GLY A 85 -19.93 29.77 -4.32
C GLY A 85 -19.40 30.09 -5.72
N THR A 86 -18.26 29.54 -6.11
CA THR A 86 -17.71 29.70 -7.48
C THR A 86 -18.14 28.56 -8.42
N LEU A 87 -18.79 27.52 -7.91
CA LEU A 87 -19.32 26.44 -8.74
C LEU A 87 -20.44 26.97 -9.63
N GLN A 88 -20.39 26.57 -10.90
CA GLN A 88 -21.28 27.09 -11.95
C GLN A 88 -22.64 26.37 -11.98
N THR A 89 -22.68 25.12 -11.48
CA THR A 89 -23.88 24.28 -11.48
C THR A 89 -24.51 24.31 -10.09
N ALA A 90 -25.71 24.87 -9.97
CA ALA A 90 -26.37 25.09 -8.68
C ALA A 90 -26.64 23.77 -7.90
N SER A 91 -27.00 22.67 -8.57
CA SER A 91 -27.17 21.36 -7.94
C SER A 91 -25.84 20.87 -7.33
N ILE A 92 -24.74 20.91 -8.08
CA ILE A 92 -23.42 20.49 -7.60
C ILE A 92 -23.00 21.35 -6.39
N ALA A 93 -23.21 22.66 -6.42
CA ALA A 93 -22.90 23.55 -5.31
C ALA A 93 -23.74 23.21 -4.06
N HIS A 94 -25.01 22.90 -4.24
CA HIS A 94 -25.93 22.47 -3.18
C HIS A 94 -25.46 21.15 -2.55
N ASP A 95 -25.22 20.13 -3.36
CA ASP A 95 -24.83 18.79 -2.91
C ASP A 95 -23.46 18.80 -2.26
N MET A 96 -22.50 19.57 -2.81
CA MET A 96 -21.19 19.73 -2.19
C MET A 96 -21.27 20.45 -0.84
N SER A 97 -22.17 21.44 -0.70
CA SER A 97 -22.41 22.07 0.60
C SER A 97 -22.96 21.07 1.62
N ALA A 98 -23.85 20.16 1.20
CA ALA A 98 -24.42 19.11 2.06
C ALA A 98 -23.39 18.00 2.39
N ALA A 99 -22.41 17.76 1.52
CA ALA A 99 -21.33 16.78 1.72
C ALA A 99 -20.30 17.24 2.77
N ILE A 100 -20.33 18.52 3.19
CA ILE A 100 -19.46 19.04 4.24
C ILE A 100 -20.16 18.92 5.60
N VAL A 101 -19.62 18.07 6.45
CA VAL A 101 -20.12 17.87 7.81
C VAL A 101 -19.01 18.23 8.81
N ASN A 102 -19.28 19.18 9.70
CA ASN A 102 -18.29 19.66 10.69
C ASN A 102 -16.94 20.10 10.07
N GLY A 103 -17.01 20.73 8.90
CA GLY A 103 -15.81 21.17 8.17
C GLY A 103 -15.04 20.05 7.47
N GLN A 104 -15.59 18.86 7.40
CA GLN A 104 -14.97 17.70 6.73
C GLN A 104 -15.79 17.25 5.52
N VAL A 105 -15.11 16.90 4.45
CA VAL A 105 -15.68 16.17 3.31
C VAL A 105 -15.43 14.69 3.50
N THR A 106 -16.52 13.91 3.57
CA THR A 106 -16.44 12.46 3.75
C THR A 106 -16.47 11.72 2.41
N TYR A 107 -15.98 10.48 2.42
CA TYR A 107 -16.07 9.58 1.25
C TYR A 107 -17.52 9.42 0.77
N SER A 108 -18.46 9.14 1.68
CA SER A 108 -19.87 8.96 1.33
C SER A 108 -20.51 10.26 0.79
N GLY A 109 -20.14 11.41 1.36
CA GLY A 109 -20.64 12.71 0.90
C GLY A 109 -20.19 13.01 -0.53
N LEU A 110 -18.89 12.82 -0.83
CA LEU A 110 -18.37 13.06 -2.17
C LEU A 110 -18.92 12.05 -3.20
N LEU A 111 -19.05 10.78 -2.81
CA LEU A 111 -19.68 9.76 -3.65
C LEU A 111 -21.14 10.12 -3.98
N ALA A 112 -21.89 10.69 -3.03
CA ALA A 112 -23.26 11.13 -3.27
C ALA A 112 -23.32 12.26 -4.31
N VAL A 113 -22.43 13.27 -4.21
CA VAL A 113 -22.32 14.35 -5.22
C VAL A 113 -22.09 13.78 -6.62
N LEU A 114 -21.13 12.85 -6.75
CA LEU A 114 -20.79 12.24 -8.04
C LEU A 114 -21.95 11.41 -8.62
N ASN A 115 -22.64 10.64 -7.78
CA ASN A 115 -23.80 9.84 -8.18
C ASN A 115 -24.96 10.71 -8.62
N ASP A 116 -25.19 11.86 -7.97
CA ASP A 116 -26.26 12.80 -8.38
C ASP A 116 -25.97 13.38 -9.77
N VAL A 117 -24.72 13.79 -10.04
CA VAL A 117 -24.31 14.23 -11.38
C VAL A 117 -24.55 13.13 -12.42
N ALA A 118 -24.09 11.90 -12.16
CA ALA A 118 -24.25 10.78 -13.10
C ALA A 118 -25.73 10.44 -13.34
N SER A 119 -26.55 10.43 -12.29
CA SER A 119 -28.00 10.19 -12.34
C SER A 119 -28.72 11.26 -13.14
N THR A 120 -28.37 12.53 -12.94
CA THR A 120 -28.95 13.66 -13.67
C THR A 120 -28.65 13.55 -15.16
N LEU A 121 -27.43 13.21 -15.55
CA LEU A 121 -27.03 12.99 -16.95
C LEU A 121 -27.82 11.82 -17.56
N GLY A 122 -27.93 10.70 -16.84
CA GLY A 122 -28.63 9.51 -17.32
C GLY A 122 -30.13 9.75 -17.49
N SER A 123 -30.80 10.36 -16.50
CA SER A 123 -32.23 10.64 -16.55
C SER A 123 -32.63 11.66 -17.60
N SER A 124 -31.75 12.63 -17.88
CA SER A 124 -31.96 13.67 -18.89
C SER A 124 -31.51 13.24 -20.30
N ASN A 125 -30.85 12.08 -20.41
CA ASN A 125 -30.17 11.63 -21.63
C ASN A 125 -29.23 12.70 -22.21
N THR A 126 -28.47 13.37 -21.35
CA THR A 126 -27.55 14.45 -21.68
C THR A 126 -26.09 14.00 -21.42
N THR A 127 -25.15 14.82 -21.84
CA THR A 127 -23.71 14.59 -21.58
C THR A 127 -23.17 15.63 -20.60
N LEU A 128 -22.04 15.34 -20.00
CA LEU A 128 -21.35 16.21 -19.06
C LEU A 128 -21.03 17.56 -19.74
N SER A 129 -21.59 18.63 -19.21
CA SER A 129 -21.32 19.97 -19.73
C SER A 129 -19.93 20.47 -19.33
N ALA A 130 -19.41 21.48 -20.02
CA ALA A 130 -18.16 22.12 -19.65
C ALA A 130 -18.22 22.75 -18.24
N ALA A 131 -19.38 23.28 -17.83
CA ALA A 131 -19.60 23.83 -16.51
C ALA A 131 -19.51 22.74 -15.42
N GLN A 132 -20.23 21.63 -15.59
CA GLN A 132 -20.17 20.50 -14.66
C GLN A 132 -18.75 19.90 -14.54
N LEU A 133 -18.04 19.72 -15.66
CA LEU A 133 -16.65 19.28 -15.65
C LEU A 133 -15.75 20.28 -14.89
N SER A 134 -15.94 21.58 -15.11
CA SER A 134 -15.22 22.63 -14.39
C SER A 134 -15.49 22.55 -12.88
N ASP A 135 -16.73 22.31 -12.49
CA ASP A 135 -17.13 22.16 -11.09
C ASP A 135 -16.47 20.94 -10.44
N LEU A 136 -16.48 19.77 -11.10
CA LEU A 136 -15.80 18.57 -10.58
C LEU A 136 -14.29 18.78 -10.40
N LYS A 137 -13.65 19.49 -11.34
CA LYS A 137 -12.22 19.86 -11.22
C LYS A 137 -11.99 20.87 -10.10
N THR A 138 -12.90 21.82 -9.92
CA THR A 138 -12.83 22.80 -8.82
C THR A 138 -12.96 22.11 -7.46
N ILE A 139 -13.89 21.15 -7.33
CA ILE A 139 -14.03 20.33 -6.14
C ILE A 139 -12.71 19.57 -5.86
N ALA A 140 -12.17 18.85 -6.84
CA ALA A 140 -10.93 18.09 -6.70
C ALA A 140 -9.75 18.95 -6.21
N ALA A 141 -9.61 20.16 -6.78
CA ALA A 141 -8.54 21.09 -6.43
C ALA A 141 -8.70 21.74 -5.03
N ASN A 142 -9.90 21.71 -4.43
CA ASN A 142 -10.21 22.47 -3.21
C ASN A 142 -10.60 21.58 -2.01
N LEU A 143 -10.46 20.26 -2.07
CA LEU A 143 -10.83 19.34 -0.98
C LEU A 143 -10.08 19.57 0.34
N ASN A 144 -9.01 20.35 0.36
CA ASN A 144 -8.27 20.76 1.55
C ASN A 144 -8.22 22.29 1.72
N ASN A 145 -9.09 23.04 1.02
CA ASN A 145 -9.14 24.49 1.09
C ASN A 145 -10.39 24.94 1.88
N GLY A 146 -10.21 25.25 3.16
CA GLY A 146 -11.30 25.62 4.08
C GLY A 146 -12.17 24.44 4.53
N VAL A 147 -11.83 23.23 4.14
CA VAL A 147 -12.36 21.94 4.61
C VAL A 147 -11.20 20.98 4.80
N THR A 148 -11.45 19.88 5.50
CA THR A 148 -10.48 18.79 5.65
C THR A 148 -10.99 17.52 4.97
N THR A 149 -10.08 16.76 4.39
CA THR A 149 -10.36 15.43 3.85
C THR A 149 -9.12 14.56 3.90
N SER A 150 -9.26 13.25 3.67
CA SER A 150 -8.10 12.34 3.62
C SER A 150 -7.32 12.52 2.33
N ALA A 151 -6.02 12.22 2.37
CA ALA A 151 -5.18 12.17 1.18
C ALA A 151 -5.70 11.15 0.15
N TYR A 152 -6.25 10.02 0.63
CA TYR A 152 -6.92 9.04 -0.21
C TYR A 152 -8.07 9.66 -1.00
N LEU A 153 -9.01 10.33 -0.34
CA LEU A 153 -10.17 10.92 -1.01
C LEU A 153 -9.77 12.02 -2.00
N THR A 154 -8.76 12.83 -1.63
CA THR A 154 -8.16 13.81 -2.55
C THR A 154 -7.56 13.13 -3.78
N GLY A 155 -6.81 12.04 -3.58
CA GLY A 155 -6.15 11.30 -4.66
C GLY A 155 -7.15 10.71 -5.65
N ILE A 156 -8.17 9.99 -5.18
CA ILE A 156 -9.15 9.36 -6.07
C ILE A 156 -10.06 10.38 -6.78
N MET A 157 -10.40 11.49 -6.12
CA MET A 157 -11.17 12.55 -6.77
C MET A 157 -10.36 13.26 -7.85
N ASN A 158 -9.06 13.51 -7.60
CA ASN A 158 -8.17 14.05 -8.63
C ASN A 158 -8.04 13.10 -9.81
N ALA A 159 -7.85 11.80 -9.57
CA ALA A 159 -7.76 10.80 -10.63
C ALA A 159 -9.04 10.73 -11.48
N LEU A 160 -10.22 10.87 -10.87
CA LEU A 160 -11.50 10.90 -11.57
C LEU A 160 -11.68 12.20 -12.37
N ALA A 161 -11.51 13.37 -11.74
CA ALA A 161 -11.93 14.66 -12.32
C ALA A 161 -10.82 15.36 -13.12
N ALA A 162 -9.57 15.32 -12.64
CA ALA A 162 -8.43 15.95 -13.33
C ALA A 162 -7.78 15.01 -14.36
N GLY A 163 -7.92 13.69 -14.15
CA GLY A 163 -7.44 12.65 -15.04
C GLY A 163 -6.31 11.80 -14.47
N SER A 164 -6.18 10.59 -15.00
CA SER A 164 -5.16 9.61 -14.66
C SER A 164 -4.87 8.72 -15.87
N ASN A 165 -3.64 8.21 -15.98
CA ASN A 165 -3.32 7.19 -16.99
C ASN A 165 -4.16 5.92 -16.80
N ALA A 166 -4.52 5.58 -15.55
CA ALA A 166 -5.37 4.44 -15.23
C ALA A 166 -6.80 4.55 -15.80
N ASN A 167 -7.25 5.73 -16.20
CA ASN A 167 -8.55 5.94 -16.86
C ASN A 167 -8.55 5.51 -18.33
N ALA A 168 -7.40 5.16 -18.91
CA ALA A 168 -7.35 4.76 -20.31
C ALA A 168 -8.27 3.58 -20.62
N THR A 169 -8.40 2.64 -19.66
CA THR A 169 -9.15 1.40 -19.85
C THR A 169 -10.06 1.08 -18.67
N TRP A 170 -11.08 0.30 -18.93
CA TRP A 170 -11.97 -0.38 -17.98
C TRP A 170 -11.89 -1.88 -18.22
N THR A 171 -11.69 -2.67 -17.17
CA THR A 171 -11.63 -4.14 -17.24
C THR A 171 -12.89 -4.76 -16.63
N GLY A 172 -13.29 -4.31 -15.44
CA GLY A 172 -14.52 -4.74 -14.77
C GLY A 172 -14.62 -6.25 -14.56
N GLY A 173 -13.49 -6.94 -14.40
CA GLY A 173 -13.46 -8.41 -14.30
C GLY A 173 -13.71 -9.16 -15.61
N ALA A 174 -13.77 -8.47 -16.75
CA ALA A 174 -13.86 -9.14 -18.06
C ALA A 174 -12.52 -9.80 -18.44
N SER A 175 -12.53 -10.63 -19.47
CA SER A 175 -11.32 -11.28 -19.99
C SER A 175 -10.37 -10.31 -20.70
N SER A 176 -10.87 -9.14 -21.12
CA SER A 176 -10.11 -8.08 -21.77
C SER A 176 -10.67 -6.72 -21.39
N SER A 177 -9.80 -5.71 -21.35
CA SER A 177 -10.21 -4.33 -21.11
C SER A 177 -10.81 -3.67 -22.36
N VAL A 178 -11.65 -2.66 -22.12
CA VAL A 178 -12.19 -1.74 -23.14
C VAL A 178 -11.68 -0.32 -22.88
N THR A 179 -11.75 0.54 -23.89
CA THR A 179 -11.36 1.96 -23.74
C THR A 179 -12.36 2.68 -22.84
N LEU A 180 -11.88 3.43 -21.83
CA LEU A 180 -12.68 4.29 -20.97
C LEU A 180 -12.38 5.78 -21.26
N GLY A 181 -11.19 6.24 -20.95
CA GLY A 181 -10.72 7.60 -21.14
C GLY A 181 -10.99 8.54 -19.95
N ASN A 182 -10.24 9.64 -19.90
CA ASN A 182 -10.43 10.69 -18.91
C ASN A 182 -11.74 11.47 -19.17
N LEU A 183 -12.33 12.04 -18.09
CA LEU A 183 -13.49 12.92 -18.22
C LEU A 183 -13.19 14.14 -19.11
N ALA A 184 -14.11 14.41 -20.01
CA ALA A 184 -14.11 15.60 -20.86
C ALA A 184 -15.54 16.16 -20.95
N ALA A 185 -15.68 17.40 -21.41
CA ALA A 185 -16.98 17.90 -21.79
C ALA A 185 -17.53 17.03 -22.94
N GLY A 186 -18.78 16.61 -22.82
CA GLY A 186 -19.40 15.64 -23.72
C GLY A 186 -19.32 14.19 -23.25
N ALA A 187 -18.67 13.89 -22.11
CA ALA A 187 -18.66 12.57 -21.51
C ALA A 187 -20.09 12.08 -21.23
N SER A 188 -20.35 10.80 -21.49
CA SER A 188 -21.66 10.20 -21.21
C SER A 188 -21.86 9.89 -19.71
N ALA A 189 -23.11 9.72 -19.30
CA ALA A 189 -23.43 9.22 -17.96
C ALA A 189 -22.75 7.87 -17.68
N ALA A 190 -22.68 6.97 -18.66
CA ALA A 190 -22.01 5.68 -18.52
C ALA A 190 -20.50 5.84 -18.24
N GLN A 191 -19.80 6.69 -18.98
CA GLN A 191 -18.38 6.95 -18.74
C GLN A 191 -18.12 7.53 -17.35
N LEU A 192 -18.95 8.49 -16.90
CA LEU A 192 -18.82 9.01 -15.53
C LEU A 192 -19.10 7.92 -14.48
N SER A 193 -20.12 7.09 -14.70
CA SER A 193 -20.44 5.97 -13.80
C SER A 193 -19.29 4.95 -13.72
N GLU A 194 -18.68 4.59 -14.85
CA GLU A 194 -17.51 3.68 -14.86
C GLU A 194 -16.31 4.26 -14.11
N LEU A 195 -16.07 5.58 -14.23
CA LEU A 195 -15.02 6.25 -13.44
C LEU A 195 -15.35 6.30 -11.94
N ILE A 196 -16.62 6.49 -11.57
CA ILE A 196 -17.06 6.36 -10.17
C ILE A 196 -16.85 4.93 -9.69
N CYS A 197 -17.23 3.93 -10.49
CA CYS A 197 -17.01 2.53 -10.21
C CYS A 197 -15.54 2.19 -9.99
N LYS A 198 -14.65 2.73 -10.82
CA LYS A 198 -13.20 2.54 -10.71
C LYS A 198 -12.64 3.16 -9.43
N TRP A 199 -12.90 4.46 -9.21
CA TRP A 199 -12.21 5.23 -8.17
C TRP A 199 -12.90 5.22 -6.81
N PHE A 200 -14.24 5.01 -6.77
CA PHE A 200 -15.00 5.02 -5.52
C PHE A 200 -15.55 3.65 -5.14
N LEU A 201 -15.99 2.82 -6.08
CA LEU A 201 -16.64 1.56 -5.76
C LEU A 201 -15.73 0.34 -5.91
N GLY A 202 -14.55 0.49 -6.52
CA GLY A 202 -13.57 -0.59 -6.66
C GLY A 202 -14.06 -1.77 -7.48
N THR A 203 -15.00 -1.54 -8.42
CA THR A 203 -15.59 -2.58 -9.26
C THR A 203 -14.90 -2.74 -10.61
N ASP A 204 -13.84 -1.96 -10.90
CA ASP A 204 -12.94 -2.24 -12.01
C ASP A 204 -11.99 -3.40 -11.66
N LEU A 205 -12.56 -4.59 -11.50
CA LEU A 205 -11.83 -5.78 -11.12
C LEU A 205 -10.77 -6.14 -12.18
N PRO A 206 -9.62 -6.72 -11.80
CA PRO A 206 -8.63 -7.24 -12.75
C PRO A 206 -9.23 -8.25 -13.72
N SER A 207 -8.52 -8.53 -14.81
CA SER A 207 -8.97 -9.49 -15.82
C SER A 207 -9.33 -10.84 -15.21
N SER A 208 -10.47 -11.42 -15.65
CA SER A 208 -10.87 -12.79 -15.30
C SER A 208 -10.02 -13.87 -15.98
N GLN A 209 -9.04 -13.49 -16.80
CA GLN A 209 -8.04 -14.39 -17.36
C GLN A 209 -6.70 -14.15 -16.68
N VAL A 210 -6.08 -15.22 -16.18
CA VAL A 210 -4.76 -15.17 -15.55
C VAL A 210 -3.85 -16.23 -16.17
N ASN A 211 -2.61 -15.84 -16.47
CA ASN A 211 -1.57 -16.76 -16.89
C ASN A 211 -0.75 -17.19 -15.65
N VAL A 212 -0.64 -18.49 -15.44
CA VAL A 212 0.19 -19.08 -14.40
C VAL A 212 1.07 -20.14 -15.04
N SER A 213 2.37 -19.94 -15.03
CA SER A 213 3.36 -20.88 -15.60
C SER A 213 3.03 -21.31 -17.03
N GLY A 214 2.66 -20.34 -17.88
CA GLY A 214 2.34 -20.59 -19.30
C GLY A 214 0.95 -21.16 -19.59
N SER A 215 0.15 -21.43 -18.57
CA SER A 215 -1.24 -21.86 -18.71
C SER A 215 -2.20 -20.73 -18.35
N THR A 216 -3.24 -20.53 -19.17
CA THR A 216 -4.28 -19.52 -18.92
C THR A 216 -5.46 -20.15 -18.19
N PHE A 217 -5.86 -19.52 -17.09
CA PHE A 217 -7.00 -19.91 -16.27
C PHE A 217 -8.08 -18.83 -16.32
N SER A 218 -9.34 -19.27 -16.34
CA SER A 218 -10.49 -18.38 -16.10
C SER A 218 -10.82 -18.40 -14.62
N ILE A 219 -10.98 -17.23 -14.03
CA ILE A 219 -11.29 -17.04 -12.61
C ILE A 219 -12.61 -16.33 -12.42
N GLY A 220 -13.22 -16.51 -11.27
CA GLY A 220 -14.39 -15.75 -10.82
C GLY A 220 -14.05 -14.88 -9.63
N TYR A 221 -14.96 -13.98 -9.29
CA TYR A 221 -14.88 -13.11 -8.12
C TYR A 221 -16.02 -13.39 -7.16
N SER A 222 -15.77 -13.32 -5.87
CA SER A 222 -16.78 -13.50 -4.83
C SER A 222 -16.51 -12.60 -3.63
N ASN A 223 -17.57 -12.14 -2.98
CA ASN A 223 -17.43 -11.30 -1.79
C ASN A 223 -16.78 -12.07 -0.65
N ALA A 224 -15.68 -11.52 -0.13
CA ALA A 224 -15.07 -12.00 1.09
C ALA A 224 -15.86 -11.52 2.31
N THR A 225 -15.98 -12.39 3.30
CA THR A 225 -16.67 -12.12 4.58
C THR A 225 -15.71 -12.08 5.77
N ASN A 226 -14.46 -12.47 5.56
CA ASN A 226 -13.44 -12.46 6.60
C ASN A 226 -13.02 -11.02 6.94
N PRO A 227 -12.55 -10.76 8.17
CA PRO A 227 -12.07 -9.44 8.56
C PRO A 227 -10.86 -9.02 7.74
N VAL A 228 -10.69 -7.69 7.59
CA VAL A 228 -9.49 -7.14 6.91
C VAL A 228 -8.24 -7.50 7.69
N PHE A 229 -8.24 -7.27 9.00
CA PHE A 229 -7.15 -7.59 9.90
C PHE A 229 -7.61 -8.51 11.03
N GLY A 230 -6.71 -9.30 11.56
CA GLY A 230 -6.90 -10.03 12.81
C GLY A 230 -7.01 -9.08 14.01
N VAL A 231 -7.34 -9.63 15.18
CA VAL A 231 -7.49 -8.86 16.43
C VAL A 231 -6.22 -8.07 16.79
N SER A 232 -5.05 -8.60 16.44
CA SER A 232 -3.75 -7.98 16.69
C SER A 232 -3.23 -7.11 15.53
N GLY A 233 -4.06 -6.82 14.53
CA GLY A 233 -3.65 -6.10 13.32
C GLY A 233 -3.14 -7.03 12.21
N PRO A 234 -2.41 -6.48 11.21
CA PRO A 234 -1.77 -7.27 10.16
C PRO A 234 -0.75 -8.24 10.75
N ASN A 235 -0.70 -9.43 10.18
CA ASN A 235 0.25 -10.46 10.60
C ASN A 235 0.84 -11.14 9.36
N TRP A 236 2.13 -11.44 9.38
CA TRP A 236 2.80 -12.10 8.26
C TRP A 236 2.20 -13.48 7.90
N ASN A 237 1.52 -14.15 8.86
CA ASN A 237 0.83 -15.42 8.60
C ASN A 237 -0.47 -15.25 7.79
N ASP A 238 -0.92 -14.03 7.56
CA ASP A 238 -2.00 -13.71 6.62
C ASP A 238 -1.50 -13.74 5.17
N VAL A 239 -0.17 -13.71 4.98
CA VAL A 239 0.49 -13.91 3.69
C VAL A 239 0.73 -15.39 3.50
N ASN A 240 -0.02 -15.96 2.55
CA ASN A 240 0.06 -17.35 2.12
C ASN A 240 -0.09 -17.37 0.61
N GLN A 241 1.01 -17.11 -0.09
CA GLN A 241 1.06 -16.98 -1.54
C GLN A 241 0.53 -18.21 -2.25
N GLY A 242 -0.31 -17.99 -3.26
CA GLY A 242 -0.78 -19.02 -4.14
C GLY A 242 0.24 -19.40 -5.24
N ARG A 243 -0.30 -19.78 -6.41
CA ARG A 243 0.53 -20.15 -7.56
C ARG A 243 0.86 -18.96 -8.49
N LEU A 244 0.36 -17.77 -8.19
CA LEU A 244 0.71 -16.57 -8.94
C LEU A 244 2.19 -16.25 -8.73
N GLY A 245 2.87 -15.78 -9.76
CA GLY A 245 4.32 -15.50 -9.71
C GLY A 245 4.63 -14.12 -9.14
N ASP A 246 4.02 -13.75 -8.02
CA ASP A 246 4.14 -12.46 -7.35
C ASP A 246 4.87 -12.54 -5.99
N CYS A 247 5.75 -13.54 -5.84
CA CYS A 247 6.55 -13.74 -4.63
C CYS A 247 7.30 -12.48 -4.16
N TYR A 248 7.73 -11.63 -5.08
CA TYR A 248 8.41 -10.36 -4.78
C TYR A 248 7.49 -9.37 -4.02
N LEU A 249 6.17 -9.37 -4.30
CA LEU A 249 5.17 -8.61 -3.58
C LEU A 249 4.82 -9.29 -2.25
N GLU A 250 4.49 -10.57 -2.29
CA GLU A 250 4.02 -11.32 -1.11
C GLU A 250 5.09 -11.44 -0.02
N SER A 251 6.38 -11.64 -0.39
CA SER A 251 7.47 -11.63 0.58
C SER A 251 7.67 -10.23 1.20
N SER A 252 7.57 -9.17 0.40
CA SER A 252 7.66 -7.79 0.89
C SER A 252 6.50 -7.47 1.84
N LEU A 253 5.27 -7.87 1.51
CA LEU A 253 4.11 -7.71 2.41
C LEU A 253 4.27 -8.49 3.71
N ALA A 254 4.82 -9.71 3.65
CA ALA A 254 5.06 -10.52 4.84
C ALA A 254 6.11 -9.88 5.76
N GLU A 255 7.21 -9.39 5.19
CA GLU A 255 8.27 -8.75 5.95
C GLU A 255 7.80 -7.47 6.62
N VAL A 256 7.16 -6.57 5.85
CA VAL A 256 6.60 -5.33 6.38
C VAL A 256 5.52 -5.61 7.45
N ALA A 257 4.69 -6.65 7.27
CA ALA A 257 3.70 -7.03 8.29
C ALA A 257 4.35 -7.59 9.56
N TYR A 258 5.54 -8.17 9.46
CA TYR A 258 6.29 -8.70 10.60
C TYR A 258 7.02 -7.59 11.38
N LEU A 259 7.82 -6.78 10.69
CA LEU A 259 8.64 -5.75 11.32
C LEU A 259 7.86 -4.45 11.56
N ASN A 260 7.03 -4.06 10.61
CA ASN A 260 6.39 -2.73 10.53
C ASN A 260 4.87 -2.82 10.26
N PRO A 261 4.07 -3.54 11.08
CA PRO A 261 2.64 -3.79 10.81
C PRO A 261 1.81 -2.50 10.71
N SER A 262 2.28 -1.40 11.29
CA SER A 262 1.65 -0.08 11.18
C SER A 262 1.69 0.49 9.75
N VAL A 263 2.71 0.16 8.96
CA VAL A 263 2.80 0.52 7.53
C VAL A 263 1.64 -0.12 6.79
N ILE A 264 1.42 -1.43 6.96
CA ILE A 264 0.29 -2.17 6.36
C ILE A 264 -1.05 -1.63 6.86
N SER A 265 -1.21 -1.40 8.18
CA SER A 265 -2.47 -0.86 8.72
C SER A 265 -2.81 0.51 8.13
N SER A 266 -1.81 1.38 7.98
CA SER A 266 -1.98 2.73 7.42
C SER A 266 -2.14 2.75 5.90
N MET A 267 -1.74 1.68 5.23
CA MET A 267 -1.88 1.50 3.78
C MET A 267 -3.35 1.31 3.38
N ILE A 268 -4.19 0.74 4.24
CA ILE A 268 -5.57 0.36 3.93
C ILE A 268 -6.57 1.27 4.64
N THR A 269 -7.37 1.98 3.87
CA THR A 269 -8.50 2.79 4.36
C THR A 269 -9.80 2.02 4.18
N VAL A 270 -10.52 1.74 5.28
CA VAL A 270 -11.83 1.06 5.24
C VAL A 270 -12.94 2.09 5.09
N ASN A 271 -13.70 2.07 3.99
CA ASN A 271 -14.75 3.05 3.71
C ASN A 271 -16.11 2.72 4.34
N GLY A 272 -16.27 1.53 4.93
CA GLY A 272 -17.48 1.10 5.64
C GLY A 272 -18.63 0.57 4.76
N ASN A 273 -18.46 0.58 3.43
CA ASN A 273 -19.45 0.12 2.45
C ASN A 273 -18.96 -1.10 1.64
N GLY A 274 -18.01 -1.85 2.18
CA GLY A 274 -17.38 -2.99 1.46
C GLY A 274 -16.34 -2.56 0.44
N THR A 275 -15.88 -1.31 0.49
CA THR A 275 -14.77 -0.82 -0.33
C THR A 275 -13.58 -0.39 0.53
N TYR A 276 -12.41 -0.45 -0.04
CA TYR A 276 -11.13 -0.21 0.62
C TYR A 276 -10.24 0.64 -0.28
N GLY A 277 -9.69 1.73 0.27
CA GLY A 277 -8.62 2.48 -0.37
C GLY A 277 -7.27 1.87 -0.02
N VAL A 278 -6.46 1.54 -1.01
CA VAL A 278 -5.10 1.02 -0.80
C VAL A 278 -4.10 2.04 -1.33
N ARG A 279 -3.15 2.42 -0.48
CA ARG A 279 -2.07 3.36 -0.81
C ARG A 279 -0.84 2.59 -1.27
N PHE A 280 -0.24 3.05 -2.35
CA PHE A 280 1.11 2.71 -2.77
C PHE A 280 1.94 4.00 -2.98
N TYR A 281 3.24 3.86 -3.07
CA TYR A 281 4.15 4.96 -3.43
C TYR A 281 4.79 4.68 -4.78
N VAL A 282 4.40 5.43 -5.80
CA VAL A 282 4.99 5.32 -7.13
C VAL A 282 5.96 6.48 -7.33
N ASP A 283 7.21 6.18 -7.59
CA ASP A 283 8.28 7.19 -7.67
C ASP A 283 8.33 8.11 -6.42
N GLY A 284 8.07 7.54 -5.25
CA GLY A 284 8.02 8.25 -3.97
C GLY A 284 6.75 9.06 -3.71
N ALA A 285 5.80 9.11 -4.64
CA ALA A 285 4.54 9.81 -4.49
C ALA A 285 3.38 8.85 -4.14
N ALA A 286 2.60 9.20 -3.12
CA ALA A 286 1.44 8.41 -2.73
C ALA A 286 0.40 8.35 -3.86
N GLN A 287 0.03 7.15 -4.25
CA GLN A 287 -1.06 6.84 -5.16
C GLN A 287 -2.07 5.91 -4.50
N TYR A 288 -3.31 6.01 -4.90
CA TYR A 288 -4.40 5.28 -4.26
C TYR A 288 -5.20 4.49 -5.28
N VAL A 289 -5.56 3.27 -4.91
CA VAL A 289 -6.46 2.39 -5.66
C VAL A 289 -7.64 2.08 -4.75
N THR A 290 -8.86 2.13 -5.28
CA THR A 290 -10.03 1.62 -4.57
C THR A 290 -10.35 0.22 -5.03
N VAL A 291 -10.48 -0.70 -4.08
CA VAL A 291 -10.93 -2.09 -4.30
C VAL A 291 -12.18 -2.38 -3.48
N ASN A 292 -12.97 -3.34 -3.92
CA ASN A 292 -14.13 -3.84 -3.16
C ASN A 292 -13.80 -5.20 -2.49
N SER A 293 -14.78 -5.76 -1.76
CA SER A 293 -14.65 -7.06 -1.08
C SER A 293 -14.68 -8.27 -2.01
N GLU A 294 -14.89 -8.10 -3.31
CA GLU A 294 -14.86 -9.21 -4.28
C GLU A 294 -13.43 -9.63 -4.53
N LEU A 295 -13.04 -10.77 -3.98
CA LEU A 295 -11.72 -11.37 -4.17
C LEU A 295 -11.76 -12.44 -5.25
N ALA A 296 -10.63 -12.61 -5.94
CA ALA A 296 -10.48 -13.61 -6.99
C ALA A 296 -10.44 -15.02 -6.40
N GLY A 297 -11.29 -15.90 -6.92
CA GLY A 297 -11.24 -17.32 -6.66
C GLY A 297 -10.50 -18.04 -7.80
N GLY A 298 -9.79 -19.12 -7.50
CA GLY A 298 -9.05 -19.83 -8.55
C GLY A 298 -8.22 -21.01 -8.05
N GLY A 299 -8.71 -21.73 -7.04
CA GLY A 299 -8.07 -23.00 -6.63
C GLY A 299 -6.61 -22.84 -6.22
N GLY A 300 -6.31 -21.88 -5.35
CA GLY A 300 -4.96 -21.63 -4.81
C GLY A 300 -4.04 -20.86 -5.76
N ILE A 301 -4.58 -20.04 -6.67
CA ILE A 301 -3.78 -19.16 -7.53
C ILE A 301 -3.31 -17.92 -6.75
N PHE A 302 -4.21 -17.31 -5.96
CA PHE A 302 -4.02 -16.06 -5.24
C PHE A 302 -3.69 -16.30 -3.77
N ASN A 303 -3.42 -15.25 -3.02
CA ASN A 303 -3.19 -15.32 -1.58
C ASN A 303 -4.31 -16.08 -0.85
N GLN A 304 -3.95 -16.97 0.07
CA GLN A 304 -4.85 -17.85 0.81
C GLN A 304 -4.95 -17.49 2.30
N GLY A 305 -4.53 -16.29 2.69
CA GLY A 305 -4.55 -15.84 4.08
C GLY A 305 -5.95 -15.80 4.69
N THR A 306 -6.01 -15.97 6.02
CA THR A 306 -7.29 -15.95 6.76
C THR A 306 -7.88 -14.54 6.81
N ASN A 307 -7.07 -13.53 7.12
CA ASN A 307 -7.47 -12.13 7.06
C ASN A 307 -7.22 -11.61 5.64
N ILE A 308 -8.13 -10.79 5.13
CA ILE A 308 -8.16 -10.47 3.69
C ILE A 308 -7.25 -9.32 3.27
N TRP A 309 -6.52 -8.70 4.19
CA TRP A 309 -5.70 -7.53 3.87
C TRP A 309 -4.66 -7.81 2.77
N ALA A 310 -3.96 -8.94 2.84
CA ALA A 310 -2.96 -9.30 1.82
C ALA A 310 -3.62 -9.52 0.45
N SER A 311 -4.74 -10.25 0.38
CA SER A 311 -5.50 -10.43 -0.86
C SER A 311 -6.09 -9.12 -1.41
N LEU A 312 -6.48 -8.17 -0.53
CA LEU A 312 -6.91 -6.83 -0.97
C LEU A 312 -5.75 -6.04 -1.58
N VAL A 313 -4.56 -6.11 -0.96
CA VAL A 313 -3.36 -5.45 -1.48
C VAL A 313 -2.89 -6.10 -2.78
N GLU A 314 -2.85 -7.43 -2.88
CA GLU A 314 -2.56 -8.19 -4.10
C GLU A 314 -3.48 -7.74 -5.26
N LYS A 315 -4.80 -7.66 -5.00
CA LYS A 315 -5.77 -7.15 -5.98
C LYS A 315 -5.53 -5.69 -6.36
N ALA A 316 -5.32 -4.83 -5.37
CA ALA A 316 -5.06 -3.41 -5.59
C ALA A 316 -3.76 -3.19 -6.39
N TYR A 317 -2.75 -4.01 -6.15
CA TYR A 317 -1.49 -3.96 -6.88
C TYR A 317 -1.67 -4.34 -8.37
N ALA A 318 -2.52 -5.34 -8.66
CA ALA A 318 -2.90 -5.64 -10.04
C ALA A 318 -3.65 -4.47 -10.72
N GLN A 319 -4.55 -3.79 -9.98
CA GLN A 319 -5.27 -2.63 -10.50
C GLN A 319 -4.36 -1.39 -10.69
N LEU A 320 -3.36 -1.21 -9.82
CA LEU A 320 -2.38 -0.12 -9.92
C LEU A 320 -1.66 -0.13 -11.28
N GLN A 321 -1.47 -1.33 -11.85
CA GLN A 321 -0.78 -1.52 -13.13
C GLN A 321 -1.53 -0.88 -14.33
N ALA A 322 -2.83 -0.59 -14.20
CA ALA A 322 -3.57 0.18 -15.20
C ALA A 322 -2.98 1.58 -15.43
N GLY A 323 -2.30 2.14 -14.44
CA GLY A 323 -1.60 3.41 -14.51
C GLY A 323 -0.25 3.38 -15.25
N GLY A 324 0.21 2.20 -15.63
CA GLY A 324 1.53 2.02 -16.25
C GLY A 324 2.69 1.93 -15.24
N VAL A 325 2.39 1.53 -14.00
CA VAL A 325 3.41 1.35 -12.95
C VAL A 325 4.37 0.22 -13.33
N CYS A 326 5.62 0.31 -12.91
CA CYS A 326 6.64 -0.67 -13.21
C CYS A 326 6.85 -1.61 -12.01
N THR A 327 6.74 -2.91 -12.24
CA THR A 327 7.05 -3.96 -11.25
C THR A 327 8.47 -4.51 -11.40
N GLY A 328 9.28 -3.89 -12.26
CA GLY A 328 10.54 -4.47 -12.72
C GLY A 328 10.35 -5.51 -13.85
N ASN A 329 9.12 -5.83 -14.22
CA ASN A 329 8.80 -6.67 -15.38
C ASN A 329 8.66 -5.80 -16.64
N THR A 330 9.08 -6.34 -17.79
CA THR A 330 9.01 -5.62 -19.08
C THR A 330 7.62 -5.66 -19.71
N VAL A 331 6.69 -6.49 -19.21
CA VAL A 331 5.36 -6.69 -19.80
C VAL A 331 4.29 -6.25 -18.83
N ASN A 332 3.56 -5.20 -19.20
CA ASN A 332 2.40 -4.72 -18.46
C ASN A 332 1.13 -4.97 -19.28
N TYR A 333 0.24 -5.80 -18.76
CA TYR A 333 -1.08 -6.12 -19.36
C TYR A 333 -2.21 -5.23 -18.79
N GLY A 334 -1.86 -4.12 -18.12
CA GLY A 334 -2.82 -3.24 -17.47
C GLY A 334 -3.42 -3.85 -16.21
N ASN A 335 -4.71 -3.59 -15.95
CA ASN A 335 -5.46 -4.14 -14.82
C ASN A 335 -5.64 -5.66 -14.98
N SER A 336 -4.60 -6.41 -14.68
CA SER A 336 -4.53 -7.85 -14.90
C SER A 336 -3.61 -8.54 -13.90
N TRP A 337 -4.04 -9.66 -13.38
CA TRP A 337 -3.25 -10.58 -12.57
C TRP A 337 -1.98 -11.07 -13.27
N SER A 338 -2.04 -11.21 -14.61
CA SER A 338 -0.87 -11.61 -15.39
C SER A 338 0.24 -10.55 -15.38
N THR A 339 -0.07 -9.28 -15.10
CA THR A 339 0.96 -8.23 -14.97
C THR A 339 1.82 -8.49 -13.74
N ILE A 340 1.21 -8.75 -12.59
CA ILE A 340 1.94 -8.98 -11.35
C ILE A 340 2.46 -10.41 -11.24
N GLY A 341 1.77 -11.36 -11.85
CA GLY A 341 2.06 -12.80 -11.80
C GLY A 341 3.17 -13.27 -12.73
N ASN A 342 3.73 -12.41 -13.56
CA ASN A 342 4.89 -12.72 -14.40
C ASN A 342 6.26 -12.48 -13.70
N GLY A 343 6.26 -12.39 -12.38
CA GLY A 343 7.41 -11.98 -11.61
C GLY A 343 7.57 -10.46 -11.58
N GLY A 344 8.48 -10.01 -10.74
CA GLY A 344 8.85 -8.62 -10.55
C GLY A 344 10.10 -8.55 -9.68
N LEU A 345 10.43 -7.38 -9.21
CA LEU A 345 11.62 -7.14 -8.42
C LEU A 345 11.23 -6.58 -7.04
N ALA A 346 11.84 -7.11 -5.98
CA ALA A 346 11.54 -6.73 -4.60
C ALA A 346 11.82 -5.25 -4.31
N GLU A 347 12.81 -4.66 -4.99
CA GLU A 347 13.13 -3.24 -4.87
C GLU A 347 11.98 -2.31 -5.28
N TYR A 348 11.15 -2.71 -6.24
CA TYR A 348 9.93 -1.96 -6.58
C TYR A 348 8.85 -2.18 -5.52
N ALA A 349 8.58 -3.44 -5.18
CA ALA A 349 7.52 -3.78 -4.22
C ALA A 349 7.76 -3.14 -2.84
N LEU A 350 8.99 -3.21 -2.30
CA LEU A 350 9.33 -2.56 -1.04
C LEU A 350 9.14 -1.04 -1.12
N ALA A 351 9.71 -0.38 -2.14
CA ALA A 351 9.55 1.06 -2.30
C ALA A 351 8.08 1.49 -2.44
N GLU A 352 7.27 0.71 -3.15
CA GLU A 352 5.86 0.99 -3.37
C GLU A 352 4.99 0.74 -2.13
N ILE A 353 5.34 -0.22 -1.29
CA ILE A 353 4.64 -0.50 -0.03
C ILE A 353 5.02 0.52 1.05
N THR A 354 6.32 0.72 1.25
CA THR A 354 6.87 1.46 2.39
C THR A 354 7.00 2.96 2.14
N GLY A 355 7.22 3.37 0.88
CA GLY A 355 7.53 4.74 0.49
C GLY A 355 8.98 5.11 0.75
N SER A 356 9.86 4.12 0.92
CA SER A 356 11.29 4.37 1.11
C SER A 356 11.87 5.20 -0.05
N ALA A 357 12.64 6.21 0.29
CA ALA A 357 13.26 7.09 -0.69
C ALA A 357 14.43 6.40 -1.42
N THR A 358 15.05 5.43 -0.79
CA THR A 358 16.18 4.68 -1.32
C THR A 358 16.08 3.20 -1.01
N ILE A 359 16.59 2.38 -1.92
CA ILE A 359 16.67 0.92 -1.81
C ILE A 359 18.13 0.50 -1.95
N THR A 360 18.60 -0.41 -1.13
CA THR A 360 19.92 -1.02 -1.25
C THR A 360 19.80 -2.46 -1.76
N ASP A 361 20.54 -2.80 -2.79
CA ASP A 361 20.73 -4.17 -3.26
C ASP A 361 22.15 -4.66 -2.95
N TYR A 362 22.26 -5.75 -2.23
CA TYR A 362 23.47 -6.54 -2.11
C TYR A 362 23.41 -7.69 -3.11
N CYS A 363 24.27 -7.63 -4.12
CA CYS A 363 24.29 -8.60 -5.20
C CYS A 363 25.54 -9.48 -5.09
N ALA A 364 25.35 -10.80 -5.10
CA ALA A 364 26.48 -11.73 -5.18
C ALA A 364 27.25 -11.52 -6.51
N SER A 365 28.57 -11.37 -6.43
CA SER A 365 29.43 -11.11 -7.59
C SER A 365 30.76 -11.88 -7.46
N GLY A 366 30.78 -13.09 -7.99
CA GLY A 366 31.91 -14.01 -7.84
C GLY A 366 32.09 -14.46 -6.39
N SER A 367 33.25 -14.13 -5.78
CA SER A 367 33.55 -14.45 -4.38
C SER A 367 33.32 -13.31 -3.39
N ALA A 368 32.66 -12.23 -3.84
CA ALA A 368 32.41 -11.03 -3.06
C ALA A 368 31.02 -10.48 -3.34
N TRP A 369 30.61 -9.43 -2.64
CA TRP A 369 29.35 -8.74 -2.82
C TRP A 369 29.54 -7.38 -3.50
N ALA A 370 28.61 -7.01 -4.37
CA ALA A 370 28.40 -5.64 -4.79
C ALA A 370 27.24 -5.04 -3.98
N CYS A 371 27.37 -3.76 -3.61
CA CYS A 371 26.30 -3.01 -2.95
C CYS A 371 25.91 -1.86 -3.88
N ASN A 372 24.63 -1.80 -4.25
CA ASN A 372 24.06 -0.77 -5.11
C ASN A 372 22.94 -0.07 -4.38
N ILE A 373 22.94 1.26 -4.39
CA ILE A 373 21.87 2.07 -3.79
C ILE A 373 21.12 2.78 -4.91
N TYR A 374 19.81 2.67 -4.89
CA TYR A 374 18.90 3.24 -5.87
C TYR A 374 17.92 4.23 -5.21
N THR A 375 17.40 5.17 -5.97
CA THR A 375 16.20 5.94 -5.58
C THR A 375 14.96 5.04 -5.62
N SER A 376 13.84 5.50 -5.05
CA SER A 376 12.53 4.84 -5.21
C SER A 376 12.10 4.67 -6.68
N SER A 377 12.58 5.53 -7.58
CA SER A 377 12.38 5.42 -9.04
C SER A 377 13.46 4.60 -9.75
N GLN A 378 14.23 3.79 -9.01
CA GLN A 378 15.26 2.87 -9.50
C GLN A 378 16.44 3.54 -10.26
N SER A 379 16.70 4.81 -9.97
CA SER A 379 17.91 5.47 -10.46
C SER A 379 19.09 5.18 -9.55
N LEU A 380 20.20 4.67 -10.11
CA LEU A 380 21.40 4.33 -9.34
C LEU A 380 22.04 5.58 -8.72
N ILE A 381 22.16 5.59 -7.39
CA ILE A 381 22.81 6.64 -6.59
C ILE A 381 24.30 6.31 -6.41
N SER A 382 24.60 5.09 -5.97
CA SER A 382 25.97 4.64 -5.72
C SER A 382 26.13 3.14 -5.96
N SER A 383 27.34 2.72 -6.23
CA SER A 383 27.70 1.32 -6.42
C SER A 383 29.10 1.06 -5.85
N SER A 384 29.25 -0.03 -5.12
CA SER A 384 30.55 -0.56 -4.68
C SER A 384 30.63 -2.05 -4.96
N ALA A 385 31.84 -2.57 -5.14
CA ALA A 385 32.08 -3.97 -5.42
C ALA A 385 33.24 -4.49 -4.56
N GLY A 386 33.36 -5.82 -4.45
CA GLY A 386 34.44 -6.44 -3.69
C GLY A 386 34.22 -6.42 -2.17
N ASN A 387 32.99 -6.18 -1.70
CA ASN A 387 32.67 -6.21 -0.28
C ASN A 387 32.75 -7.64 0.24
N SER A 388 33.42 -7.82 1.39
CA SER A 388 33.52 -9.14 2.02
C SER A 388 32.20 -9.60 2.61
N THR A 389 31.97 -10.92 2.67
CA THR A 389 30.77 -11.50 3.31
C THR A 389 30.60 -11.02 4.75
N ALA A 390 31.71 -10.87 5.50
CA ALA A 390 31.65 -10.38 6.89
C ALA A 390 31.18 -8.91 6.96
N ALA A 391 31.59 -8.05 6.03
CA ALA A 391 31.14 -6.66 6.00
C ALA A 391 29.64 -6.56 5.66
N ILE A 392 29.17 -7.34 4.69
CA ILE A 392 27.73 -7.38 4.34
C ILE A 392 26.90 -8.00 5.46
N GLN A 393 27.40 -9.05 6.13
CA GLN A 393 26.71 -9.62 7.30
C GLN A 393 26.51 -8.58 8.40
N GLN A 394 27.52 -7.78 8.71
CA GLN A 394 27.41 -6.71 9.69
C GLN A 394 26.41 -5.62 9.25
N ALA A 395 26.42 -5.24 7.98
CA ALA A 395 25.45 -4.27 7.45
C ALA A 395 24.03 -4.79 7.57
N LEU A 396 23.74 -6.00 7.10
CA LEU A 396 22.40 -6.61 7.18
C LEU A 396 21.90 -6.77 8.61
N ILE A 397 22.78 -7.16 9.55
CA ILE A 397 22.43 -7.23 10.98
C ILE A 397 22.05 -5.83 11.51
N ALA A 398 22.77 -4.79 11.09
CA ALA A 398 22.47 -3.43 11.51
C ALA A 398 21.14 -2.94 10.94
N GLU A 399 20.84 -3.25 9.67
CA GLU A 399 19.58 -2.91 9.00
C GLU A 399 18.38 -3.64 9.64
N LEU A 400 18.46 -4.95 9.85
CA LEU A 400 17.43 -5.71 10.58
C LEU A 400 17.19 -5.17 11.99
N ASN A 401 18.27 -4.84 12.73
CA ASN A 401 18.15 -4.22 14.05
C ASN A 401 17.59 -2.78 13.98
N GLY A 402 17.82 -2.09 12.89
CA GLY A 402 17.24 -0.79 12.56
C GLY A 402 15.74 -0.89 12.28
N GLY A 403 15.29 -2.06 11.83
CA GLY A 403 13.92 -2.37 11.45
C GLY A 403 13.66 -2.11 9.98
N ASP A 404 14.70 -2.10 9.16
CA ASP A 404 14.56 -2.09 7.71
C ASP A 404 14.04 -3.45 7.23
N ASP A 405 13.20 -3.43 6.21
CA ASP A 405 12.61 -4.64 5.63
C ASP A 405 13.59 -5.27 4.63
N VAL A 406 13.85 -6.58 4.75
CA VAL A 406 14.91 -7.27 3.99
C VAL A 406 14.36 -8.44 3.20
N ILE A 407 14.58 -8.45 1.89
CA ILE A 407 14.08 -9.48 0.96
C ILE A 407 15.24 -10.20 0.28
N LEU A 408 15.22 -11.52 0.31
CA LEU A 408 16.08 -12.41 -0.45
C LEU A 408 15.46 -12.73 -1.80
N SER A 409 16.17 -12.51 -2.90
CA SER A 409 15.87 -13.04 -4.23
C SER A 409 16.82 -14.20 -4.52
N SER A 410 16.31 -15.43 -4.52
CA SER A 410 17.12 -16.65 -4.69
C SER A 410 17.09 -17.15 -6.13
N TRP A 411 18.25 -17.51 -6.63
CA TRP A 411 18.44 -18.01 -8.01
C TRP A 411 18.73 -19.51 -8.09
N THR A 412 18.95 -20.18 -6.96
CA THR A 412 19.21 -21.61 -6.90
C THR A 412 18.28 -22.28 -5.90
N GLY A 413 17.90 -23.53 -6.21
CA GLY A 413 17.11 -24.34 -5.27
C GLY A 413 18.00 -25.10 -4.29
N ALA A 414 17.52 -25.29 -3.06
CA ALA A 414 18.15 -26.14 -2.06
C ALA A 414 17.10 -26.90 -1.23
N ARG A 415 17.56 -27.97 -0.58
CA ARG A 415 16.76 -28.76 0.37
C ARG A 415 17.53 -28.96 1.65
N ASP A 416 16.81 -29.12 2.75
CA ASP A 416 17.38 -29.50 4.02
C ASP A 416 17.71 -31.01 4.10
N SER A 417 18.23 -31.47 5.21
CA SER A 417 18.57 -32.88 5.44
C SER A 417 17.35 -33.82 5.51
N ALA A 418 16.15 -33.28 5.75
CA ALA A 418 14.89 -34.03 5.73
C ALA A 418 14.25 -34.08 4.32
N GLY A 419 14.85 -33.40 3.34
CA GLY A 419 14.38 -33.32 1.97
C GLY A 419 13.33 -32.23 1.73
N MET A 420 13.07 -31.36 2.71
CA MET A 420 12.19 -30.22 2.57
C MET A 420 12.86 -29.15 1.73
N THR A 421 12.12 -28.49 0.83
CA THR A 421 12.62 -27.39 0.01
C THR A 421 12.82 -26.15 0.91
N THR A 422 14.03 -25.60 0.88
CA THR A 422 14.43 -24.36 1.57
C THR A 422 14.54 -23.21 0.55
N LEU A 423 15.64 -23.13 -0.20
CA LEU A 423 15.77 -22.14 -1.27
C LEU A 423 15.01 -22.60 -2.53
N VAL A 424 14.41 -21.67 -3.24
CA VAL A 424 13.68 -21.89 -4.48
C VAL A 424 14.26 -21.01 -5.58
N SER A 425 14.57 -21.59 -6.72
CA SER A 425 15.11 -20.83 -7.84
C SER A 425 14.08 -19.85 -8.41
N GLY A 426 14.51 -18.61 -8.63
CA GLY A 426 13.66 -17.54 -9.15
C GLY A 426 12.54 -17.13 -8.18
N HIS A 427 12.82 -17.09 -6.88
CA HIS A 427 11.84 -16.85 -5.83
C HIS A 427 12.31 -15.79 -4.84
N ALA A 428 11.37 -14.99 -4.34
CA ALA A 428 11.63 -14.01 -3.31
C ALA A 428 11.08 -14.49 -1.95
N MET A 429 11.84 -14.24 -0.89
CA MET A 429 11.55 -14.64 0.49
C MET A 429 11.97 -13.53 1.46
N SER A 430 11.34 -13.44 2.62
CA SER A 430 11.71 -12.48 3.66
C SER A 430 12.96 -12.94 4.43
N ILE A 431 13.83 -12.00 4.83
CA ILE A 431 14.89 -12.21 5.83
C ILE A 431 14.45 -11.47 7.09
N TYR A 432 13.88 -12.18 8.06
CA TYR A 432 13.22 -11.56 9.21
C TYR A 432 14.10 -11.50 10.46
N GLY A 433 15.31 -12.07 10.43
CA GLY A 433 16.19 -12.08 11.57
C GLY A 433 17.57 -12.66 11.31
N PHE A 434 18.40 -12.62 12.35
CA PHE A 434 19.72 -13.22 12.39
C PHE A 434 19.94 -13.91 13.75
N ASP A 435 20.15 -15.23 13.74
CA ASP A 435 20.52 -15.97 14.95
C ASP A 435 22.03 -15.85 15.20
N SER A 436 22.40 -15.10 16.22
CA SER A 436 23.80 -14.91 16.61
C SER A 436 24.46 -16.17 17.17
N SER A 437 23.67 -17.16 17.58
CA SER A 437 24.20 -18.44 18.14
C SER A 437 24.62 -19.41 17.04
N THR A 438 23.92 -19.39 15.90
CA THR A 438 24.24 -20.19 14.70
C THR A 438 25.04 -19.41 13.67
N GLY A 439 24.96 -18.08 13.66
CA GLY A 439 25.53 -17.19 12.66
C GLY A 439 24.79 -17.22 11.34
N LEU A 440 23.50 -17.60 11.35
CA LEU A 440 22.64 -17.77 10.18
C LEU A 440 21.54 -16.70 10.14
N PHE A 441 21.10 -16.37 8.92
CA PHE A 441 19.93 -15.53 8.69
C PHE A 441 18.67 -16.37 8.67
N GLU A 442 17.62 -15.87 9.30
CA GLU A 442 16.31 -16.48 9.41
C GLU A 442 15.44 -16.06 8.23
N ILE A 443 15.00 -17.03 7.45
CA ILE A 443 14.26 -16.83 6.19
C ILE A 443 12.82 -17.31 6.35
N ARG A 444 11.88 -16.58 5.75
CA ARG A 444 10.49 -16.99 5.61
C ARG A 444 10.07 -17.05 4.14
N ASN A 445 9.55 -18.20 3.74
CA ASN A 445 8.95 -18.42 2.42
C ASN A 445 7.51 -17.89 2.40
N PRO A 446 7.13 -16.97 1.48
CA PRO A 446 5.77 -16.43 1.39
C PRO A 446 4.69 -17.47 1.04
N TRP A 447 5.07 -18.69 0.63
CA TRP A 447 4.11 -19.79 0.44
C TRP A 447 3.36 -20.17 1.72
N GLY A 448 3.87 -19.74 2.90
CA GLY A 448 3.23 -20.02 4.18
C GLY A 448 3.15 -21.51 4.51
N THR A 449 2.12 -21.89 5.27
CA THR A 449 1.90 -23.28 5.69
C THR A 449 0.73 -23.90 4.92
N ALA A 450 0.91 -25.16 4.48
CA ALA A 450 -0.14 -25.92 3.81
C ALA A 450 -0.09 -27.39 4.25
N ALA A 451 -1.24 -28.05 4.24
CA ALA A 451 -1.30 -29.49 4.54
C ALA A 451 -0.54 -30.29 3.48
N GLY A 452 0.40 -31.13 3.92
CA GLY A 452 1.23 -31.95 3.03
C GLY A 452 2.30 -31.17 2.28
N GLN A 453 2.68 -29.96 2.74
CA GLN A 453 3.74 -29.17 2.12
C GLN A 453 5.08 -29.95 2.08
N THR A 454 5.88 -29.62 1.08
CA THR A 454 7.22 -30.20 0.84
C THR A 454 8.32 -29.13 0.95
N TRP A 455 8.01 -28.01 1.57
CA TRP A 455 8.91 -26.86 1.78
C TRP A 455 8.90 -26.44 3.24
N ASP A 456 9.98 -25.81 3.68
CA ASP A 456 10.03 -25.15 4.97
C ASP A 456 9.44 -23.74 4.85
N THR A 457 8.50 -23.42 5.74
CA THR A 457 7.94 -22.06 5.82
C THR A 457 8.98 -21.09 6.41
N THR A 458 9.77 -21.57 7.38
CA THR A 458 10.90 -20.84 7.95
C THR A 458 12.12 -21.75 8.02
N PHE A 459 13.30 -21.21 7.71
CA PHE A 459 14.56 -21.93 7.78
C PHE A 459 15.71 -20.94 7.95
N GLU A 460 16.90 -21.46 8.23
CA GLU A 460 18.11 -20.66 8.39
C GLU A 460 19.10 -20.91 7.26
N VAL A 461 19.82 -19.85 6.86
CA VAL A 461 20.85 -19.93 5.81
C VAL A 461 22.03 -19.01 6.09
N SER A 462 23.25 -19.44 5.72
CA SER A 462 24.43 -18.59 5.83
C SER A 462 24.55 -17.62 4.65
N LEU A 463 25.07 -16.42 4.91
CA LEU A 463 25.34 -15.45 3.83
C LEU A 463 26.38 -16.01 2.83
N THR A 464 27.27 -16.91 3.26
CA THR A 464 28.21 -17.61 2.37
C THR A 464 27.49 -18.51 1.38
N THR A 465 26.42 -19.20 1.81
CA THR A 465 25.57 -20.02 0.92
C THR A 465 24.89 -19.15 -0.12
N LEU A 466 24.31 -18.02 0.30
CA LEU A 466 23.64 -17.07 -0.63
C LEU A 466 24.63 -16.46 -1.63
N LEU A 467 25.85 -16.13 -1.19
CA LEU A 467 26.92 -15.67 -2.10
C LEU A 467 27.26 -16.72 -3.16
N ALA A 468 27.42 -17.96 -2.74
CA ALA A 468 27.77 -19.07 -3.65
C ALA A 468 26.61 -19.38 -4.64
N ALA A 469 25.37 -19.15 -4.23
CA ALA A 469 24.17 -19.29 -5.05
C ALA A 469 24.00 -18.17 -6.07
N GLY A 470 24.71 -17.06 -5.93
CA GLY A 470 24.57 -15.89 -6.80
C GLY A 470 23.36 -15.02 -6.46
N ASP A 471 22.86 -15.11 -5.23
CA ASP A 471 21.61 -14.49 -4.79
C ASP A 471 21.74 -12.97 -4.63
N LYS A 472 20.59 -12.30 -4.50
CA LYS A 472 20.47 -10.86 -4.24
C LYS A 472 19.68 -10.64 -2.97
N ILE A 473 20.08 -9.65 -2.18
CA ILE A 473 19.36 -9.21 -0.99
C ILE A 473 19.01 -7.74 -1.18
N THR A 474 17.74 -7.42 -1.03
CA THR A 474 17.19 -6.07 -1.20
C THR A 474 16.73 -5.55 0.16
N VAL A 475 17.06 -4.30 0.48
CA VAL A 475 16.72 -3.61 1.74
C VAL A 475 16.05 -2.28 1.43
N ASP A 476 14.96 -1.98 2.16
CA ASP A 476 14.34 -0.66 2.09
C ASP A 476 14.99 0.28 3.11
N ASN A 477 15.77 1.19 2.73
CA ASN A 477 16.42 2.13 3.63
C ASN A 477 15.41 3.16 4.16
N LEU A 478 14.47 2.77 5.02
CA LEU A 478 13.52 3.69 5.63
C LEU A 478 14.23 4.68 6.56
N GLY A 479 15.38 4.29 7.11
CA GLY A 479 16.17 5.08 8.04
C GLY A 479 15.55 5.17 9.42
N GLY A 480 16.27 5.80 10.34
CA GLY A 480 15.77 6.11 11.68
C GLY A 480 14.77 7.27 11.69
N PRO A 481 14.42 7.76 12.89
CA PRO A 481 13.46 8.85 13.06
C PRO A 481 13.77 10.07 12.20
N GLN A 482 12.75 10.57 11.49
CA GLN A 482 12.86 11.70 10.55
C GLN A 482 12.26 12.98 11.16
N LEU A 483 12.89 14.13 10.91
CA LEU A 483 12.29 15.43 11.23
C LEU A 483 11.22 15.76 10.18
N ALA A 484 9.94 15.53 10.52
CA ALA A 484 8.83 15.76 9.62
C ALA A 484 8.31 17.21 9.64
N SER A 485 8.45 17.91 10.78
CA SER A 485 8.04 19.31 10.93
C SER A 485 9.01 20.08 11.78
N GLN A 486 9.75 20.99 11.19
CA GLN A 486 10.71 21.85 11.91
C GLN A 486 9.98 22.77 12.89
N THR A 487 10.32 22.69 14.18
CA THR A 487 9.87 23.68 15.16
C THR A 487 10.45 25.05 14.82
N ALA A 488 9.59 26.06 14.76
CA ALA A 488 10.04 27.42 14.47
C ALA A 488 11.06 27.92 15.52
N ALA A 489 11.97 28.78 15.10
CA ALA A 489 12.92 29.40 16.02
C ALA A 489 12.18 30.17 17.14
N GLN A 490 12.59 29.94 18.38
CA GLN A 490 11.99 30.54 19.55
C GLN A 490 12.84 31.70 20.04
N THR A 491 12.19 32.74 20.54
CA THR A 491 12.86 33.92 21.17
C THR A 491 12.17 34.21 22.48
N TRP A 492 12.92 34.20 23.58
CA TRP A 492 12.40 34.51 24.90
C TRP A 492 13.08 35.78 25.47
N ARG A 493 12.29 36.58 26.15
CA ARG A 493 12.81 37.73 26.89
C ARG A 493 13.37 37.29 28.24
N SER A 494 14.33 38.03 28.75
CA SER A 494 14.86 37.85 30.10
C SER A 494 13.74 37.74 31.15
N GLY A 495 13.80 36.69 31.98
CA GLY A 495 12.78 36.38 32.99
C GLY A 495 11.48 35.77 32.46
N GLN A 496 11.35 35.56 31.16
CA GLN A 496 10.14 34.94 30.57
C GLN A 496 10.09 33.46 30.89
N THR A 497 8.90 32.99 31.29
CA THR A 497 8.63 31.56 31.44
C THR A 497 8.62 30.86 30.05
N VAL A 498 9.36 29.80 29.95
CA VAL A 498 9.37 28.90 28.78
C VAL A 498 8.39 27.75 29.04
N ASN A 499 7.49 27.53 28.11
CA ASN A 499 6.62 26.36 28.04
C ASN A 499 6.36 26.06 26.55
N LEU A 500 7.20 25.21 25.95
CA LEU A 500 7.15 24.87 24.54
C LEU A 500 6.98 23.35 24.39
N THR A 501 5.80 22.92 23.96
CA THR A 501 5.54 21.54 23.58
C THR A 501 5.81 21.37 22.09
N LEU A 502 6.56 20.33 21.71
CA LEU A 502 6.75 19.97 20.32
C LEU A 502 5.42 19.52 19.71
N ALA A 503 5.19 19.81 18.44
CA ALA A 503 4.04 19.26 17.74
C ALA A 503 4.16 17.73 17.65
N ALA A 504 3.05 17.01 17.76
CA ALA A 504 3.04 15.54 17.74
C ALA A 504 3.64 14.91 16.47
N ASN A 505 3.77 15.70 15.41
CA ASN A 505 4.38 15.30 14.14
C ASN A 505 5.74 15.96 13.89
N THR A 506 6.41 16.48 14.92
CA THR A 506 7.76 17.08 14.77
C THR A 506 8.76 16.04 14.25
N PHE A 507 8.72 14.84 14.82
CA PHE A 507 9.48 13.69 14.34
C PHE A 507 8.52 12.56 14.00
N THR A 508 8.86 11.80 12.98
CA THR A 508 8.15 10.57 12.60
C THR A 508 9.17 9.45 12.46
N ASP A 509 8.77 8.26 12.85
CA ASP A 509 9.53 7.05 12.54
C ASP A 509 8.88 6.39 11.33
N PRO A 510 9.62 6.16 10.24
CA PRO A 510 9.08 5.52 9.03
C PRO A 510 8.53 4.12 9.28
N HIS A 511 9.09 3.40 10.27
CA HIS A 511 8.66 2.08 10.67
C HIS A 511 7.48 2.10 11.66
N GLY A 512 6.97 3.31 12.03
CA GLY A 512 5.89 3.46 12.99
C GLY A 512 6.25 3.07 14.43
N LYS A 513 7.55 2.97 14.77
CA LYS A 513 8.01 2.65 16.12
C LYS A 513 7.77 3.84 17.06
N THR A 514 7.54 3.52 18.33
CA THR A 514 7.43 4.57 19.37
C THR A 514 8.74 5.31 19.54
N LEU A 515 8.72 6.62 19.32
CA LEU A 515 9.89 7.46 19.48
C LEU A 515 10.22 7.68 20.97
N THR A 516 11.50 7.73 21.27
CA THR A 516 12.03 8.21 22.55
C THR A 516 12.77 9.50 22.32
N TYR A 517 12.55 10.48 23.19
CA TYR A 517 13.08 11.83 23.01
C TYR A 517 14.17 12.15 24.03
N LYS A 518 15.23 12.80 23.57
CA LYS A 518 16.26 13.40 24.39
C LYS A 518 16.59 14.78 23.84
N ALA A 519 16.73 15.79 24.71
CA ALA A 519 17.16 17.12 24.33
C ALA A 519 18.57 17.42 24.84
N THR A 520 19.40 17.96 23.95
CA THR A 520 20.77 18.42 24.25
C THR A 520 21.01 19.77 23.60
N GLN A 521 22.11 20.45 23.97
CA GLN A 521 22.60 21.57 23.18
C GLN A 521 23.18 21.09 21.85
N ALA A 522 23.47 22.01 20.93
CA ALA A 522 23.95 21.68 19.59
C ALA A 522 25.32 20.96 19.59
N ASP A 523 26.13 21.13 20.63
CA ASP A 523 27.41 20.47 20.84
C ASP A 523 27.27 19.09 21.54
N GLY A 524 26.03 18.64 21.78
CA GLY A 524 25.72 17.38 22.46
C GLY A 524 25.75 17.45 23.99
N SER A 525 26.09 18.59 24.59
CA SER A 525 26.10 18.80 26.04
C SER A 525 24.67 18.86 26.60
N ALA A 526 24.54 18.69 27.93
CA ALA A 526 23.25 18.80 28.61
C ALA A 526 22.63 20.21 28.41
N LEU A 527 21.30 20.27 28.44
CA LEU A 527 20.59 21.56 28.44
C LEU A 527 21.09 22.47 29.56
N PRO A 528 21.10 23.77 29.36
CA PRO A 528 21.48 24.71 30.41
C PRO A 528 20.53 24.57 31.61
N SER A 529 21.01 24.85 32.83
CA SER A 529 20.30 24.59 34.08
C SER A 529 18.95 25.30 34.23
N TRP A 530 18.71 26.34 33.44
CA TRP A 530 17.44 27.07 33.43
C TRP A 530 16.36 26.45 32.50
N LEU A 531 16.73 25.46 31.70
CA LEU A 531 15.84 24.82 30.73
C LEU A 531 15.81 23.27 30.98
N THR A 532 14.63 22.72 31.11
CA THR A 532 14.41 21.29 31.23
C THR A 532 13.54 20.76 30.10
N PHE A 533 13.72 19.49 29.74
CA PHE A 533 12.90 18.79 28.76
C PHE A 533 12.25 17.58 29.39
N ASN A 534 10.93 17.49 29.27
CA ASN A 534 10.17 16.30 29.66
C ASN A 534 9.91 15.44 28.41
N ALA A 535 10.57 14.30 28.31
CA ALA A 535 10.47 13.40 27.17
C ALA A 535 9.07 12.77 27.01
N ALA A 536 8.34 12.54 28.11
CA ALA A 536 7.01 11.92 28.05
C ALA A 536 5.92 12.87 27.55
N THR A 537 6.09 14.19 27.77
CA THR A 537 5.16 15.23 27.30
C THR A 537 5.74 16.06 26.16
N GLU A 538 6.96 15.74 25.70
CA GLU A 538 7.69 16.42 24.64
C GLU A 538 7.76 17.94 24.85
N THR A 539 7.91 18.37 26.12
CA THR A 539 7.76 19.77 26.53
C THR A 539 9.04 20.31 27.14
N PHE A 540 9.50 21.46 26.64
CA PHE A 540 10.53 22.28 27.25
C PHE A 540 9.89 23.24 28.26
N THR A 541 10.44 23.28 29.49
CA THR A 541 10.02 24.20 30.53
C THR A 541 11.21 24.86 31.19
N GLY A 542 11.03 26.11 31.65
CA GLY A 542 12.09 26.84 32.31
C GLY A 542 11.79 28.35 32.47
N THR A 543 12.81 29.10 32.84
CA THR A 543 12.74 30.58 32.89
C THR A 543 13.98 31.13 32.22
N ALA A 544 13.81 31.95 31.20
CA ALA A 544 14.92 32.55 30.47
C ALA A 544 15.80 33.40 31.41
N PRO A 545 17.14 33.27 31.39
CA PRO A 545 18.02 33.94 32.30
C PRO A 545 17.99 35.48 32.11
N ASN A 546 18.34 36.20 33.16
CA ASN A 546 18.37 37.68 33.11
C ASN A 546 19.58 38.23 32.36
N THR A 547 20.55 37.42 32.03
CA THR A 547 21.72 37.77 31.20
C THR A 547 21.58 37.13 29.83
N PRO A 548 21.75 37.88 28.72
CA PRO A 548 21.81 37.28 27.40
C PRO A 548 22.92 36.21 27.35
N GLY A 549 22.60 35.01 26.88
CA GLY A 549 23.57 33.95 26.60
C GLY A 549 24.27 34.19 25.27
#